data_fda71535ea04677c15920d4669adcc70
#
_entry.id   fda71535ea04677c15920d4669adcc70
#
_cell.length_a   1.000
_cell.length_b   1.000
_cell.length_c   1.000
_cell.angle_alpha   90.00
_cell.angle_beta   90.00
_cell.angle_gamma   90.00
#
_symmetry.space_group_name_H-M   'P 1'
#
loop_
_entity.id
_entity.type
_entity.pdbx_description
1 polymer ?
#
loop_
_entity_poly.entity_id
_entity_poly.type
_entity_poly.pdbx_seq_one_letter_code
_entity_poly.pdbx_strand_id
1 'polypeptide(L)' 'MEKTMKIEGMHCKNCAVSVTKALEAVDGVSAVAVNLDAKNVVLTLCAAVDDAVLREVIDDIGFDVVEIA' A
#
# COMPACT_ATOMS: atom_id res chain seq x y z
N MET A 1 12.96 6.16 4.14
CA MET A 1 12.87 4.75 3.66
C MET A 1 11.69 4.61 2.73
N GLU A 2 11.87 3.83 1.69
CA GLU A 2 10.82 3.54 0.74
C GLU A 2 10.60 2.04 0.63
N LYS A 3 9.34 1.65 0.44
CA LYS A 3 8.96 0.27 0.16
C LYS A 3 8.03 0.24 -1.03
N THR A 4 8.17 -0.79 -1.85
CA THR A 4 7.28 -1.02 -2.99
C THR A 4 6.47 -2.27 -2.72
N MET A 5 5.16 -2.16 -2.85
CA MET A 5 4.23 -3.28 -2.66
C MET A 5 3.51 -3.56 -3.96
N LYS A 6 3.47 -4.83 -4.35
CA LYS A 6 2.62 -5.29 -5.44
C LYS A 6 1.29 -5.74 -4.86
N ILE A 7 0.21 -5.22 -5.41
CA ILE A 7 -1.14 -5.50 -4.90
C ILE A 7 -2.02 -5.98 -6.04
N GLU A 8 -2.70 -7.09 -5.82
CA GLU A 8 -3.71 -7.59 -6.75
C GLU A 8 -5.09 -7.07 -6.37
N GLY A 9 -5.93 -6.87 -7.37
CA GLY A 9 -7.30 -6.41 -7.20
C GLY A 9 -7.50 -4.93 -7.45
N MET A 10 -6.43 -4.17 -7.66
CA MET A 10 -6.56 -2.76 -8.02
C MET A 10 -6.87 -2.62 -9.50
N HIS A 11 -8.13 -2.43 -9.82
CA HIS A 11 -8.58 -2.33 -11.22
C HIS A 11 -9.04 -0.94 -11.62
N CYS A 12 -9.24 -0.04 -10.67
CA CYS A 12 -9.78 1.28 -10.97
C CYS A 12 -9.25 2.32 -9.98
N LYS A 13 -9.52 3.59 -10.27
CA LYS A 13 -9.09 4.70 -9.44
C LYS A 13 -9.64 4.63 -8.01
N ASN A 14 -10.86 4.15 -7.87
CA ASN A 14 -11.47 4.02 -6.53
C ASN A 14 -10.69 3.04 -5.67
N CYS A 15 -10.20 1.96 -6.26
CA CYS A 15 -9.36 1.00 -5.56
C CYS A 15 -8.05 1.66 -5.12
N ALA A 16 -7.44 2.42 -6.01
CA ALA A 16 -6.21 3.15 -5.69
C ALA A 16 -6.41 4.14 -4.55
N VAL A 17 -7.54 4.87 -4.56
CA VAL A 17 -7.87 5.81 -3.49
C VAL A 17 -8.04 5.09 -2.16
N SER A 18 -8.73 3.95 -2.17
CA SER A 18 -8.93 3.16 -0.95
C SER A 18 -7.60 2.68 -0.37
N VAL A 19 -6.72 2.17 -1.23
CA VAL A 19 -5.38 1.72 -0.83
C VAL A 19 -4.58 2.90 -0.26
N THR A 20 -4.60 4.03 -0.94
CA THR A 20 -3.88 5.22 -0.51
C THR A 20 -4.34 5.66 0.87
N LYS A 21 -5.64 5.78 1.08
CA LYS A 21 -6.19 6.21 2.37
C LYS A 21 -5.85 5.24 3.49
N ALA A 22 -5.97 3.94 3.21
CA ALA A 22 -5.69 2.92 4.21
C ALA A 22 -4.21 2.96 4.64
N LEU A 23 -3.31 3.12 3.69
CA LEU A 23 -1.88 3.16 3.98
C LEU A 23 -1.46 4.47 4.64
N GLU A 24 -2.05 5.59 4.25
CA GLU A 24 -1.76 6.89 4.89
C GLU A 24 -2.17 6.91 6.36
N ALA A 25 -3.12 6.09 6.74
CA ALA A 25 -3.56 5.97 8.13
C ALA A 25 -2.59 5.17 9.00
N VAL A 26 -1.61 4.51 8.40
CA VAL A 26 -0.62 3.71 9.15
C VAL A 26 0.44 4.65 9.73
N ASP A 27 0.70 4.51 11.03
CA ASP A 27 1.76 5.28 11.69
C ASP A 27 3.12 4.90 11.10
N GLY A 28 3.88 5.91 10.75
CA GLY A 28 5.19 5.70 10.14
C GLY A 28 5.19 5.84 8.62
N VAL A 29 4.01 5.94 8.00
CA VAL A 29 3.91 6.19 6.56
C VAL A 29 3.84 7.70 6.32
N SER A 30 4.79 8.23 5.58
CA SER A 30 4.89 9.66 5.27
C SER A 30 4.14 10.00 3.97
N ALA A 31 4.25 9.15 2.97
CA ALA A 31 3.62 9.37 1.68
C ALA A 31 3.29 8.05 1.00
N VAL A 32 2.29 8.07 0.16
CA VAL A 32 1.85 6.89 -0.60
C VAL A 32 1.67 7.30 -2.06
N ALA A 33 2.28 6.56 -2.96
CA ALA A 33 2.12 6.75 -4.40
C ALA A 33 1.65 5.44 -5.03
N VAL A 34 0.46 5.44 -5.61
CA VAL A 34 -0.13 4.27 -6.25
C VAL A 34 0.07 4.34 -7.75
N ASN A 35 0.54 3.26 -8.34
CA ASN A 35 0.68 3.12 -9.78
C ASN A 35 -0.25 2.00 -10.25
N LEU A 36 -1.36 2.37 -10.89
CA LEU A 36 -2.34 1.40 -11.40
C LEU A 36 -1.80 0.58 -12.56
N ASP A 37 -1.01 1.18 -13.41
CA ASP A 37 -0.45 0.49 -14.58
C ASP A 37 0.48 -0.64 -14.17
N ALA A 38 1.31 -0.39 -13.17
CA ALA A 38 2.23 -1.39 -12.65
C ALA A 38 1.62 -2.22 -11.53
N LYS A 39 0.42 -1.88 -11.08
CA LYS A 39 -0.29 -2.55 -9.98
C LYS A 39 0.55 -2.58 -8.70
N ASN A 40 1.25 -1.51 -8.44
CA ASN A 40 2.09 -1.40 -7.25
C ASN A 40 1.86 -0.08 -6.52
N VAL A 41 2.38 -0.05 -5.29
CA VAL A 41 2.31 1.12 -4.43
C VAL A 41 3.70 1.37 -3.88
N VAL A 42 4.17 2.60 -4.00
CA VAL A 42 5.42 3.03 -3.38
C VAL A 42 5.09 3.79 -2.11
N LEU A 43 5.65 3.34 -1.01
CA LEU A 43 5.45 3.96 0.30
C LEU A 43 6.72 4.67 0.71
N THR A 44 6.58 5.92 1.16
CA THR A 44 7.67 6.64 1.82
C THR A 44 7.43 6.54 3.33
N LEU A 45 8.38 5.99 4.03
CA LEU A 45 8.26 5.76 5.48
C LEU A 45 9.12 6.75 6.24
N CYS A 46 8.58 7.32 7.32
CA CYS A 46 9.33 8.15 8.24
C CYS A 46 9.77 7.37 9.49
N ALA A 47 9.30 6.14 9.64
CA ALA A 47 9.64 5.26 10.74
C ALA A 47 9.60 3.81 10.26
N ALA A 48 10.17 2.89 11.03
CA ALA A 48 10.12 1.47 10.69
C ALA A 48 8.69 0.95 10.82
N VAL A 49 8.17 0.36 9.75
CA VAL A 49 6.84 -0.26 9.71
C VAL A 49 7.00 -1.71 9.26
N ASP A 50 6.42 -2.64 10.01
CA ASP A 50 6.49 -4.06 9.67
C ASP A 50 5.67 -4.36 8.43
N ASP A 51 6.18 -5.26 7.59
CA ASP A 51 5.47 -5.72 6.40
C ASP A 51 4.13 -6.36 6.77
N ALA A 52 4.06 -7.02 7.91
CA ALA A 52 2.84 -7.65 8.40
C ALA A 52 1.72 -6.62 8.62
N VAL A 53 2.06 -5.44 9.13
CA VAL A 53 1.11 -4.35 9.33
C VAL A 53 0.57 -3.87 7.99
N LEU A 54 1.44 -3.70 7.01
CA LEU A 54 1.05 -3.26 5.68
C LEU A 54 0.14 -4.29 5.00
N ARG A 55 0.45 -5.56 5.12
CA ARG A 55 -0.36 -6.64 4.59
C ARG A 55 -1.74 -6.68 5.23
N GLU A 56 -1.80 -6.50 6.53
CA GLU A 56 -3.05 -6.50 7.27
C GLU A 56 -3.97 -5.36 6.82
N VAL A 57 -3.40 -4.17 6.65
CA VAL A 57 -4.14 -3.00 6.18
C VAL A 57 -4.75 -3.25 4.80
N ILE A 58 -3.97 -3.81 3.90
CA ILE A 58 -4.43 -4.10 2.53
C ILE A 58 -5.47 -5.23 2.53
N ASP A 59 -5.26 -6.26 3.33
CA ASP A 59 -6.20 -7.37 3.45
C ASP A 59 -7.55 -6.90 3.98
N ASP A 60 -7.54 -5.98 4.93
CA ASP A 60 -8.73 -5.41 5.55
C ASP A 60 -9.65 -4.72 4.54
N ILE A 61 -9.08 -4.10 3.52
CA ILE A 61 -9.84 -3.41 2.48
C ILE A 61 -10.19 -4.30 1.30
N GLY A 62 -9.84 -5.58 1.35
CA GLY A 62 -10.25 -6.59 0.37
C GLY A 62 -9.29 -6.80 -0.79
N PHE A 63 -8.04 -6.38 -0.65
CA PHE A 63 -7.01 -6.59 -1.67
C PHE A 63 -5.95 -7.57 -1.17
N ASP A 64 -5.18 -8.14 -2.09
CA ASP A 64 -4.11 -9.08 -1.76
C ASP A 64 -2.74 -8.45 -2.05
N VAL A 65 -1.85 -8.60 -1.09
CA VAL A 65 -0.45 -8.19 -1.28
C VAL A 65 0.30 -9.37 -1.89
N VAL A 66 0.85 -9.15 -3.08
CA VAL A 66 1.62 -10.16 -3.79
C VAL A 66 3.06 -10.17 -3.33
N GLU A 67 3.64 -8.99 -3.19
CA GLU A 67 5.05 -8.84 -2.87
C GLU A 67 5.30 -7.51 -2.18
N ILE A 68 6.26 -7.50 -1.27
CA ILE A 68 6.77 -6.27 -0.64
C ILE A 68 8.27 -6.26 -0.82
N ALA A 69 8.78 -5.20 -1.42
CA ALA A 69 10.21 -5.05 -1.66
C ALA A 69 10.81 -3.83 -0.94
#